data_5eda6a18ed1c28952510d1df95cbaa81
#
_entry.id   5eda6a18ed1c28952510d1df95cbaa81
#
_cell.length_a   1.000
_cell.length_b   1.000
_cell.length_c   1.000
_cell.angle_alpha   90.00
_cell.angle_beta   90.00
_cell.angle_gamma   90.00
#
_symmetry.space_group_name_H-M   'P 1'
#
loop_
_entity.id
_entity.type
_entity.pdbx_description
1 polymer ?
#
loop_
_entity_poly.entity_id
_entity_poly.type
_entity_poly.pdbx_seq_one_letter_code
_entity_poly.pdbx_strand_id
1 'polypeptide(L)'
;MDEMLRIAVFGDSLMKGTLPDEQLRYHFHTDLFEAPLAGLHAEVTNKSVFGATSRKGVTLVQRDLARGHRYDWALVEYGGNDCNYDWPDVAAHPEQDHDPVVLADEFRANMTAIVQMLREAGIRPIFTTLPPIDEVKYLACIDHNGASAASVMQWLGDVRRIYRTQERYSGLVRTIAAELDVPCADPRERFLDGQICFIGK
;
A
#
# COMPACT_ATOMS: atom_id res chain seq x y z
N MET A 1 -21.64 4.03 28.55
CA MET A 1 -20.38 3.28 28.31
C MET A 1 -20.05 3.49 26.84
N ASP A 2 -18.96 4.16 26.52
CA ASP A 2 -18.56 4.30 25.15
C ASP A 2 -18.22 2.91 24.60
N GLU A 3 -18.89 2.52 23.54
CA GLU A 3 -18.69 1.23 22.88
C GLU A 3 -17.29 1.23 22.25
N MET A 4 -16.52 0.15 22.45
CA MET A 4 -15.17 0.02 21.90
C MET A 4 -15.24 -0.05 20.38
N LEU A 5 -14.55 0.86 19.68
CA LEU A 5 -14.47 0.84 18.21
C LEU A 5 -13.67 -0.36 17.73
N ARG A 6 -14.19 -1.08 16.75
CA ARG A 6 -13.51 -2.19 16.09
C ARG A 6 -13.03 -1.76 14.71
N ILE A 7 -11.72 -1.78 14.51
CA ILE A 7 -11.08 -1.30 13.28
C ILE A 7 -10.33 -2.45 12.62
N ALA A 8 -10.65 -2.75 11.36
CA ALA A 8 -9.83 -3.62 10.53
C ALA A 8 -8.79 -2.80 9.77
N VAL A 9 -7.62 -3.38 9.52
CA VAL A 9 -6.61 -2.82 8.61
C VAL A 9 -6.35 -3.83 7.51
N PHE A 10 -6.61 -3.43 6.26
CA PHE A 10 -6.31 -4.20 5.06
C PHE A 10 -5.28 -3.44 4.23
N GLY A 11 -4.12 -4.02 4.03
CA GLY A 11 -3.03 -3.37 3.32
C GLY A 11 -1.89 -4.32 2.99
N ASP A 12 -0.77 -3.74 2.63
CA ASP A 12 0.44 -4.46 2.29
C ASP A 12 1.47 -4.51 3.44
N SER A 13 2.75 -4.54 3.10
CA SER A 13 3.86 -4.61 4.06
C SER A 13 3.97 -3.34 4.92
N LEU A 14 3.60 -2.18 4.40
CA LEU A 14 3.65 -0.93 5.16
C LEU A 14 2.64 -0.96 6.31
N MET A 15 1.39 -1.30 5.99
CA MET A 15 0.33 -1.43 7.01
C MET A 15 0.54 -2.62 7.93
N LYS A 16 1.38 -3.57 7.54
CA LYS A 16 1.81 -4.66 8.42
C LYS A 16 2.87 -4.22 9.43
N GLY A 17 3.40 -3.00 9.31
CA GLY A 17 4.49 -2.50 10.13
C GLY A 17 5.85 -3.11 9.75
N THR A 18 6.05 -3.41 8.46
CA THR A 18 7.30 -4.01 7.99
C THR A 18 8.31 -2.92 7.69
N LEU A 19 9.44 -2.93 8.38
CA LEU A 19 10.56 -2.03 8.16
C LEU A 19 11.82 -2.83 7.85
N PRO A 20 12.66 -2.38 6.89
CA PRO A 20 13.97 -2.97 6.66
C PRO A 20 14.97 -2.47 7.72
N ASP A 21 15.89 -3.33 8.13
CA ASP A 21 17.10 -2.93 8.88
C ASP A 21 18.21 -2.41 7.93
N GLU A 22 19.35 -2.05 8.49
CA GLU A 22 20.52 -1.54 7.73
C GLU A 22 21.06 -2.56 6.71
N GLN A 23 20.76 -3.84 6.88
CA GLN A 23 21.13 -4.93 5.97
C GLN A 23 19.98 -5.30 5.00
N LEU A 24 18.94 -4.46 4.90
CA LEU A 24 17.74 -4.65 4.09
C LEU A 24 16.92 -5.91 4.45
N ARG A 25 17.05 -6.44 5.67
CA ARG A 25 16.21 -7.53 6.18
C ARG A 25 14.96 -6.96 6.80
N TYR A 26 13.81 -7.55 6.49
CA TYR A 26 12.51 -7.05 6.94
C TYR A 26 12.16 -7.54 8.35
N HIS A 27 11.74 -6.60 9.18
CA HIS A 27 11.25 -6.84 10.54
C HIS A 27 9.81 -6.33 10.67
N PHE A 28 9.00 -7.01 11.50
CA PHE A 28 7.62 -6.62 11.75
C PHE A 28 7.54 -5.88 13.09
N HIS A 29 7.05 -4.66 13.06
CA HIS A 29 6.90 -3.76 14.20
C HIS A 29 5.41 -3.56 14.52
N THR A 30 4.81 -4.53 15.21
CA THR A 30 3.40 -4.47 15.61
C THR A 30 3.15 -3.38 16.64
N ASP A 31 4.16 -3.04 17.45
CA ASP A 31 4.16 -1.97 18.45
C ASP A 31 3.92 -0.57 17.85
N LEU A 32 4.23 -0.36 16.57
CA LEU A 32 4.01 0.91 15.89
C LEU A 32 2.53 1.33 15.83
N PHE A 33 1.61 0.38 15.96
CA PHE A 33 0.18 0.64 16.00
C PHE A 33 -0.36 0.77 17.43
N GLU A 34 0.29 0.18 18.42
CA GLU A 34 -0.21 0.13 19.80
C GLU A 34 -0.14 1.51 20.48
N ALA A 35 0.99 2.21 20.37
CA ALA A 35 1.17 3.49 21.03
C ALA A 35 0.24 4.60 20.53
N PRO A 36 0.05 4.83 19.20
CA PRO A 36 -0.91 5.82 18.70
C PRO A 36 -2.36 5.50 19.05
N LEU A 37 -2.69 4.21 19.21
CA LEU A 37 -4.05 3.75 19.48
C LEU A 37 -4.39 3.65 20.97
N ALA A 38 -3.38 3.70 21.85
CA ALA A 38 -3.57 3.58 23.30
C ALA A 38 -4.50 4.66 23.89
N GLY A 39 -4.63 5.82 23.21
CA GLY A 39 -5.57 6.90 23.58
C GLY A 39 -6.96 6.76 22.97
N LEU A 40 -7.18 5.80 22.07
CA LEU A 40 -8.45 5.52 21.43
C LEU A 40 -9.07 4.29 22.10
N HIS A 41 -10.35 4.38 22.49
CA HIS A 41 -11.09 3.20 22.96
C HIS A 41 -11.43 2.31 21.76
N ALA A 42 -10.40 1.67 21.17
CA ALA A 42 -10.48 0.94 19.92
C ALA A 42 -9.68 -0.38 19.96
N GLU A 43 -10.26 -1.41 19.36
CA GLU A 43 -9.61 -2.68 19.05
C GLU A 43 -9.23 -2.68 17.56
N VAL A 44 -7.94 -2.92 17.24
CA VAL A 44 -7.45 -2.97 15.87
C VAL A 44 -7.09 -4.39 15.48
N THR A 45 -7.68 -4.88 14.40
CA THR A 45 -7.37 -6.16 13.80
C THR A 45 -6.62 -5.95 12.48
N ASN A 46 -5.31 -6.19 12.49
CA ASN A 46 -4.48 -6.03 11.29
C ASN A 46 -4.52 -7.28 10.41
N LYS A 47 -5.08 -7.16 9.21
CA LYS A 47 -5.20 -8.20 8.17
C LYS A 47 -4.22 -7.99 7.02
N SER A 48 -3.30 -7.04 7.14
CA SER A 48 -2.33 -6.70 6.09
C SER A 48 -1.37 -7.86 5.81
N VAL A 49 -0.99 -7.99 4.53
CA VAL A 49 -0.14 -9.09 4.06
C VAL A 49 1.04 -8.52 3.27
N PHE A 50 2.25 -8.98 3.60
CA PHE A 50 3.46 -8.59 2.88
C PHE A 50 3.32 -8.86 1.37
N GLY A 51 3.68 -7.89 0.54
CA GLY A 51 3.61 -8.00 -0.93
C GLY A 51 2.20 -8.02 -1.52
N ALA A 52 1.16 -7.73 -0.71
CA ALA A 52 -0.21 -7.75 -1.21
C ALA A 52 -0.47 -6.62 -2.19
N THR A 53 -1.13 -6.96 -3.30
CA THR A 53 -1.73 -6.03 -4.25
C THR A 53 -3.22 -5.85 -3.94
N SER A 54 -3.88 -4.92 -4.60
CA SER A 54 -5.34 -4.73 -4.54
C SER A 54 -6.12 -5.99 -4.93
N ARG A 55 -5.60 -6.82 -5.88
CA ARG A 55 -6.17 -8.16 -6.19
C ARG A 55 -6.24 -9.05 -4.95
N LYS A 56 -5.14 -9.08 -4.20
CA LYS A 56 -5.08 -9.83 -2.93
C LYS A 56 -6.00 -9.20 -1.89
N GLY A 57 -6.11 -7.87 -1.88
CA GLY A 57 -7.00 -7.10 -1.01
C GLY A 57 -8.46 -7.51 -1.17
N VAL A 58 -8.97 -7.59 -2.39
CA VAL A 58 -10.33 -8.10 -2.69
C VAL A 58 -10.56 -9.47 -2.06
N THR A 59 -9.60 -10.41 -2.26
CA THR A 59 -9.70 -11.76 -1.72
C THR A 59 -9.66 -11.78 -0.18
N LEU A 60 -8.83 -10.93 0.44
CA LEU A 60 -8.69 -10.86 1.90
C LEU A 60 -9.97 -10.33 2.53
N VAL A 61 -10.51 -9.23 2.02
CA VAL A 61 -11.77 -8.65 2.50
C VAL A 61 -12.92 -9.65 2.37
N GLN A 62 -13.08 -10.25 1.19
CA GLN A 62 -14.12 -11.25 0.95
C GLN A 62 -14.04 -12.42 1.95
N ARG A 63 -12.85 -12.97 2.17
CA ARG A 63 -12.66 -14.09 3.10
C ARG A 63 -12.91 -13.70 4.56
N ASP A 64 -12.51 -12.49 4.94
CA ASP A 64 -12.68 -12.02 6.31
C ASP A 64 -14.16 -11.80 6.64
N LEU A 65 -14.89 -11.16 5.74
CA LEU A 65 -16.34 -10.96 5.86
C LEU A 65 -17.10 -12.30 5.86
N ALA A 66 -16.72 -13.27 5.01
CA ALA A 66 -17.32 -14.60 4.98
C ALA A 66 -17.15 -15.39 6.29
N ARG A 67 -16.13 -15.06 7.11
CA ARG A 67 -15.94 -15.63 8.45
C ARG A 67 -16.82 -14.98 9.52
N GLY A 68 -17.62 -14.00 9.15
CA GLY A 68 -18.55 -13.32 10.05
C GLY A 68 -17.90 -12.24 10.93
N HIS A 69 -16.65 -11.83 10.66
CA HIS A 69 -16.01 -10.74 11.37
C HIS A 69 -16.82 -9.43 11.19
N ARG A 70 -16.84 -8.62 12.23
CA ARG A 70 -17.57 -7.35 12.25
C ARG A 70 -16.65 -6.23 12.72
N TYR A 71 -16.65 -5.12 11.98
CA TYR A 71 -15.88 -3.92 12.29
C TYR A 71 -16.76 -2.69 12.11
N ASP A 72 -16.38 -1.61 12.75
CA ASP A 72 -17.05 -0.31 12.58
C ASP A 72 -16.38 0.48 11.45
N TRP A 73 -15.05 0.28 11.32
CA TRP A 73 -14.22 0.91 10.29
C TRP A 73 -13.24 -0.08 9.67
N ALA A 74 -12.87 0.18 8.43
CA ALA A 74 -11.79 -0.52 7.76
C ALA A 74 -10.82 0.48 7.12
N LEU A 75 -9.57 0.50 7.56
CA LEU A 75 -8.49 1.21 6.90
C LEU A 75 -7.95 0.36 5.75
N VAL A 76 -7.92 0.92 4.55
CA VAL A 76 -7.52 0.21 3.31
C VAL A 76 -6.36 0.96 2.65
N GLU A 77 -5.26 0.25 2.45
CA GLU A 77 -4.05 0.76 1.81
C GLU A 77 -3.52 -0.27 0.81
N TYR A 78 -3.60 0.05 -0.47
CA TYR A 78 -3.00 -0.70 -1.58
C TYR A 78 -2.51 0.27 -2.64
N GLY A 79 -1.63 -0.19 -3.51
CA GLY A 79 -1.10 0.57 -4.63
C GLY A 79 0.41 0.50 -4.75
N GLY A 80 1.14 0.35 -3.64
CA GLY A 80 2.60 0.25 -3.63
C GLY A 80 3.11 -0.96 -4.42
N ASN A 81 2.51 -2.12 -4.21
CA ASN A 81 2.82 -3.33 -4.98
C ASN A 81 2.10 -3.37 -6.34
N ASP A 82 0.95 -2.71 -6.46
CA ASP A 82 0.18 -2.64 -7.71
C ASP A 82 0.94 -1.88 -8.79
N CYS A 83 1.54 -0.74 -8.42
CA CYS A 83 2.31 0.12 -9.32
C CYS A 83 3.71 -0.43 -9.64
N ASN A 84 4.11 -1.49 -8.97
CA ASN A 84 5.42 -2.10 -9.15
C ASN A 84 5.50 -2.88 -10.47
N TYR A 85 6.69 -3.33 -10.83
CA TYR A 85 6.93 -4.12 -12.04
C TYR A 85 7.54 -5.47 -11.66
N ASP A 86 7.52 -6.43 -12.58
CA ASP A 86 8.32 -7.65 -12.48
C ASP A 86 9.78 -7.30 -12.82
N TRP A 87 10.54 -6.84 -11.81
CA TRP A 87 11.90 -6.36 -11.99
C TRP A 87 12.86 -7.40 -12.57
N PRO A 88 12.77 -8.69 -12.20
CA PRO A 88 13.51 -9.75 -12.86
C PRO A 88 13.24 -9.82 -14.37
N ASP A 89 11.97 -9.72 -14.78
CA ASP A 89 11.58 -9.73 -16.19
C ASP A 89 12.04 -8.45 -16.91
N VAL A 90 11.86 -7.28 -16.29
CA VAL A 90 12.38 -5.99 -16.80
C VAL A 90 13.90 -6.06 -17.02
N ALA A 91 14.65 -6.63 -16.07
CA ALA A 91 16.10 -6.73 -16.17
C ALA A 91 16.55 -7.73 -17.25
N ALA A 92 15.75 -8.78 -17.48
CA ALA A 92 16.03 -9.79 -18.52
C ALA A 92 15.69 -9.30 -19.93
N HIS A 93 14.69 -8.42 -20.06
CA HIS A 93 14.14 -7.95 -21.34
C HIS A 93 13.97 -6.42 -21.38
N PRO A 94 15.03 -5.62 -21.14
CA PRO A 94 14.93 -4.17 -21.02
C PRO A 94 14.53 -3.44 -22.31
N GLU A 95 14.50 -4.15 -23.44
CA GLU A 95 14.06 -3.65 -24.74
C GLU A 95 12.55 -3.79 -24.97
N GLN A 96 11.85 -4.50 -24.08
CA GLN A 96 10.40 -4.74 -24.19
C GLN A 96 9.60 -3.71 -23.38
N ASP A 97 8.32 -3.60 -23.70
CA ASP A 97 7.38 -2.87 -22.87
C ASP A 97 6.95 -3.72 -21.67
N HIS A 98 6.91 -3.10 -20.50
CA HIS A 98 6.48 -3.74 -19.26
C HIS A 98 5.35 -2.94 -18.62
N ASP A 99 4.33 -3.65 -18.20
CA ASP A 99 3.19 -3.10 -17.47
C ASP A 99 3.39 -3.21 -15.95
N PRO A 100 2.74 -2.33 -15.17
CA PRO A 100 2.62 -2.52 -13.72
C PRO A 100 1.97 -3.86 -13.38
N VAL A 101 2.30 -4.39 -12.21
CA VAL A 101 1.75 -5.66 -11.68
C VAL A 101 0.22 -5.69 -11.72
N VAL A 102 -0.40 -4.55 -11.43
CA VAL A 102 -1.84 -4.35 -11.58
C VAL A 102 -2.07 -3.06 -12.37
N LEU A 103 -2.72 -3.17 -13.52
CA LEU A 103 -3.04 -2.01 -14.36
C LEU A 103 -3.97 -1.02 -13.62
N ALA A 104 -3.87 0.26 -13.98
CA ALA A 104 -4.63 1.34 -13.32
C ALA A 104 -6.15 1.11 -13.29
N ASP A 105 -6.72 0.61 -14.39
CA ASP A 105 -8.17 0.36 -14.48
C ASP A 105 -8.57 -0.83 -13.60
N GLU A 106 -7.75 -1.87 -13.55
CA GLU A 106 -7.97 -3.01 -12.66
C GLU A 106 -7.80 -2.60 -11.19
N PHE A 107 -6.78 -1.79 -10.88
CA PHE A 107 -6.60 -1.22 -9.54
C PHE A 107 -7.86 -0.47 -9.09
N ARG A 108 -8.41 0.40 -9.96
CA ARG A 108 -9.66 1.11 -9.71
C ARG A 108 -10.81 0.14 -9.44
N ALA A 109 -10.98 -0.86 -10.27
CA ALA A 109 -12.03 -1.87 -10.10
C ALA A 109 -11.91 -2.62 -8.78
N ASN A 110 -10.69 -3.03 -8.41
CA ASN A 110 -10.41 -3.72 -7.15
C ASN A 110 -10.73 -2.86 -5.94
N MET A 111 -10.28 -1.59 -5.91
CA MET A 111 -10.56 -0.66 -4.82
C MET A 111 -12.05 -0.38 -4.68
N THR A 112 -12.76 -0.23 -5.80
CA THR A 112 -14.21 -0.06 -5.83
C THR A 112 -14.93 -1.29 -5.25
N ALA A 113 -14.51 -2.50 -5.64
CA ALA A 113 -15.09 -3.74 -5.13
C ALA A 113 -14.87 -3.89 -3.61
N ILE A 114 -13.69 -3.52 -3.10
CA ILE A 114 -13.41 -3.50 -1.65
C ILE A 114 -14.38 -2.58 -0.92
N VAL A 115 -14.58 -1.35 -1.42
CA VAL A 115 -15.51 -0.39 -0.81
C VAL A 115 -16.94 -0.94 -0.79
N GLN A 116 -17.39 -1.52 -1.89
CA GLN A 116 -18.74 -2.09 -2.00
C GLN A 116 -18.94 -3.21 -0.97
N MET A 117 -18.03 -4.19 -0.90
CA MET A 117 -18.10 -5.29 0.07
C MET A 117 -18.13 -4.80 1.52
N LEU A 118 -17.30 -3.81 1.85
CA LEU A 118 -17.25 -3.24 3.20
C LEU A 118 -18.57 -2.54 3.55
N ARG A 119 -19.10 -1.71 2.64
CA ARG A 119 -20.37 -1.01 2.84
C ARG A 119 -21.56 -1.94 2.95
N GLU A 120 -21.63 -2.99 2.14
CA GLU A 120 -22.67 -4.03 2.23
C GLU A 120 -22.64 -4.75 3.58
N ALA A 121 -21.45 -4.89 4.19
CA ALA A 121 -21.28 -5.44 5.53
C ALA A 121 -21.53 -4.40 6.66
N GLY A 122 -21.90 -3.17 6.34
CA GLY A 122 -22.11 -2.07 7.31
C GLY A 122 -20.81 -1.47 7.85
N ILE A 123 -19.67 -1.71 7.20
CA ILE A 123 -18.33 -1.24 7.62
C ILE A 123 -17.98 0.03 6.85
N ARG A 124 -17.51 1.05 7.54
CA ARG A 124 -17.09 2.33 6.94
C ARG A 124 -15.65 2.24 6.45
N PRO A 125 -15.37 2.32 5.14
CA PRO A 125 -14.02 2.33 4.61
C PRO A 125 -13.33 3.68 4.81
N ILE A 126 -12.01 3.66 5.04
CA ILE A 126 -11.11 4.80 4.99
C ILE A 126 -9.94 4.40 4.09
N PHE A 127 -9.59 5.22 3.12
CA PHE A 127 -8.38 5.03 2.32
C PHE A 127 -7.20 5.79 2.90
N THR A 128 -5.99 5.39 2.52
CA THR A 128 -4.77 6.16 2.75
C THR A 128 -3.99 6.27 1.45
N THR A 129 -3.43 7.46 1.19
CA THR A 129 -2.50 7.64 0.09
C THR A 129 -1.20 6.90 0.36
N LEU A 130 -0.43 6.64 -0.71
CA LEU A 130 0.87 6.00 -0.60
C LEU A 130 1.92 7.00 -0.08
N PRO A 131 2.77 6.64 0.88
CA PRO A 131 3.93 7.46 1.23
C PRO A 131 4.86 7.60 0.02
N PRO A 132 5.58 8.71 -0.13
CA PRO A 132 6.50 8.89 -1.25
C PRO A 132 7.65 7.86 -1.19
N ILE A 133 8.09 7.42 -2.37
CA ILE A 133 9.22 6.52 -2.51
C ILE A 133 10.50 7.29 -2.83
N ASP A 134 11.63 6.87 -2.26
CA ASP A 134 12.96 7.29 -2.69
C ASP A 134 13.38 6.37 -3.85
N GLU A 135 13.26 6.87 -5.07
CA GLU A 135 13.49 6.10 -6.28
C GLU A 135 14.91 5.60 -6.44
N VAL A 136 15.90 6.32 -5.88
CA VAL A 136 17.31 5.94 -5.93
C VAL A 136 17.58 4.77 -4.99
N LYS A 137 17.10 4.87 -3.75
CA LYS A 137 17.22 3.78 -2.77
C LYS A 137 16.42 2.56 -3.22
N TYR A 138 15.27 2.78 -3.84
CA TYR A 138 14.44 1.68 -4.33
C TYR A 138 15.13 0.94 -5.49
N LEU A 139 15.77 1.66 -6.43
CA LEU A 139 16.57 1.04 -7.49
C LEU A 139 17.74 0.21 -6.91
N ALA A 140 18.41 0.71 -5.88
CA ALA A 140 19.45 -0.05 -5.18
C ALA A 140 18.89 -1.32 -4.50
N CYS A 141 17.66 -1.25 -3.98
CA CYS A 141 16.98 -2.41 -3.42
C CYS A 141 16.63 -3.45 -4.50
N ILE A 142 16.21 -3.01 -5.69
CA ILE A 142 15.95 -3.88 -6.84
C ILE A 142 17.24 -4.63 -7.23
N ASP A 143 18.37 -3.94 -7.30
CA ASP A 143 19.69 -4.52 -7.61
C ASP A 143 20.12 -5.55 -6.54
N HIS A 144 19.98 -5.18 -5.29
CA HIS A 144 20.27 -6.08 -4.16
C HIS A 144 19.43 -7.37 -4.22
N ASN A 145 18.20 -7.29 -4.71
CA ASN A 145 17.31 -8.44 -4.88
C ASN A 145 17.53 -9.21 -6.19
N GLY A 146 18.60 -8.90 -6.92
CA GLY A 146 19.10 -9.70 -8.05
C GLY A 146 18.61 -9.26 -9.42
N ALA A 147 17.87 -8.15 -9.55
CA ALA A 147 17.51 -7.56 -10.83
C ALA A 147 18.50 -6.42 -11.15
N SER A 148 19.37 -6.61 -12.15
CA SER A 148 20.43 -5.66 -12.52
C SER A 148 19.93 -4.22 -12.65
N ALA A 149 20.41 -3.31 -11.80
CA ALA A 149 20.05 -1.89 -11.86
C ALA A 149 20.42 -1.27 -13.21
N ALA A 150 21.50 -1.71 -13.85
CA ALA A 150 21.90 -1.20 -15.16
C ALA A 150 20.88 -1.56 -16.25
N SER A 151 20.41 -2.82 -16.27
CA SER A 151 19.38 -3.28 -17.21
C SER A 151 18.04 -2.61 -16.93
N VAL A 152 17.65 -2.50 -15.66
CA VAL A 152 16.44 -1.80 -15.24
C VAL A 152 16.49 -0.33 -15.68
N MET A 153 17.62 0.35 -15.50
CA MET A 153 17.80 1.73 -15.96
C MET A 153 17.76 1.88 -17.46
N GLN A 154 18.21 0.89 -18.23
CA GLN A 154 18.07 0.89 -19.69
C GLN A 154 16.58 0.97 -20.10
N TRP A 155 15.72 0.24 -19.43
CA TRP A 155 14.28 0.28 -19.67
C TRP A 155 13.61 1.54 -19.11
N LEU A 156 13.98 1.94 -17.89
CA LEU A 156 13.39 3.13 -17.25
C LEU A 156 13.71 4.42 -18.01
N GLY A 157 14.92 4.55 -18.54
CA GLY A 157 15.48 5.77 -19.14
C GLY A 157 15.75 6.88 -18.11
N ASP A 158 14.93 6.98 -17.05
CA ASP A 158 15.05 7.95 -15.95
C ASP A 158 14.55 7.28 -14.66
N VAL A 159 15.39 7.26 -13.63
CA VAL A 159 15.06 6.65 -12.33
C VAL A 159 13.77 7.23 -11.71
N ARG A 160 13.48 8.51 -11.98
CA ARG A 160 12.24 9.17 -11.53
C ARG A 160 10.97 8.53 -12.08
N ARG A 161 11.06 7.65 -13.08
CA ARG A 161 9.92 6.88 -13.57
C ARG A 161 9.32 6.01 -12.46
N ILE A 162 10.15 5.47 -11.55
CA ILE A 162 9.71 4.74 -10.36
C ILE A 162 8.82 5.63 -9.50
N TYR A 163 9.31 6.82 -9.13
CA TYR A 163 8.55 7.79 -8.33
C TYR A 163 7.25 8.21 -9.04
N ARG A 164 7.33 8.57 -10.34
CA ARG A 164 6.16 9.01 -11.12
C ARG A 164 5.08 7.95 -11.23
N THR A 165 5.46 6.68 -11.34
CA THR A 165 4.49 5.58 -11.38
C THR A 165 3.78 5.43 -10.05
N GLN A 166 4.51 5.47 -8.94
CA GLN A 166 3.91 5.41 -7.61
C GLN A 166 3.02 6.62 -7.33
N GLU A 167 3.46 7.83 -7.72
CA GLU A 167 2.67 9.06 -7.62
C GLU A 167 1.32 8.95 -8.35
N ARG A 168 1.34 8.36 -9.55
CA ARG A 168 0.13 8.10 -10.33
C ARG A 168 -0.86 7.23 -9.55
N TYR A 169 -0.41 6.15 -8.90
CA TYR A 169 -1.30 5.29 -8.11
C TYR A 169 -1.76 5.96 -6.82
N SER A 170 -0.91 6.73 -6.16
CA SER A 170 -1.32 7.56 -5.02
C SER A 170 -2.41 8.58 -5.42
N GLY A 171 -2.28 9.20 -6.59
CA GLY A 171 -3.29 10.07 -7.18
C GLY A 171 -4.60 9.33 -7.50
N LEU A 172 -4.52 8.09 -8.01
CA LEU A 172 -5.68 7.25 -8.25
C LEU A 172 -6.45 6.96 -6.95
N VAL A 173 -5.74 6.66 -5.84
CA VAL A 173 -6.38 6.46 -4.53
C VAL A 173 -7.23 7.68 -4.15
N ARG A 174 -6.69 8.90 -4.26
CA ARG A 174 -7.44 10.14 -3.97
C ARG A 174 -8.66 10.30 -4.88
N THR A 175 -8.48 10.03 -6.17
CA THR A 175 -9.56 10.15 -7.16
C THR A 175 -10.69 9.16 -6.85
N ILE A 176 -10.35 7.89 -6.61
CA ILE A 176 -11.33 6.85 -6.28
C ILE A 176 -12.03 7.17 -4.95
N ALA A 177 -11.28 7.65 -3.95
CA ALA A 177 -11.85 8.08 -2.67
C ALA A 177 -12.91 9.17 -2.85
N ALA A 178 -12.60 10.20 -3.65
CA ALA A 178 -13.52 11.30 -3.93
C ALA A 178 -14.76 10.83 -4.73
N GLU A 179 -14.57 10.00 -5.75
CA GLU A 179 -15.68 9.46 -6.57
C GLU A 179 -16.63 8.57 -5.77
N LEU A 180 -16.08 7.83 -4.79
CA LEU A 180 -16.86 6.91 -3.96
C LEU A 180 -17.31 7.51 -2.63
N ASP A 181 -17.02 8.78 -2.36
CA ASP A 181 -17.28 9.44 -1.07
C ASP A 181 -16.69 8.63 0.11
N VAL A 182 -15.40 8.26 -0.01
CA VAL A 182 -14.63 7.55 1.01
C VAL A 182 -13.64 8.53 1.65
N PRO A 183 -13.61 8.68 2.98
CA PRO A 183 -12.56 9.44 3.65
C PRO A 183 -11.19 8.93 3.25
N CYS A 184 -10.25 9.85 2.98
CA CYS A 184 -8.88 9.52 2.61
C CYS A 184 -7.89 10.24 3.52
N ALA A 185 -7.15 9.47 4.30
CA ALA A 185 -6.00 10.00 5.05
C ALA A 185 -4.83 10.20 4.09
N ASP A 186 -4.13 11.31 4.22
CA ASP A 186 -2.99 11.65 3.35
C ASP A 186 -1.66 11.72 4.12
N PRO A 187 -1.05 10.56 4.47
CA PRO A 187 0.27 10.54 5.09
C PRO A 187 1.34 11.09 4.15
N ARG A 188 1.14 11.04 2.84
CA ARG A 188 2.07 11.56 1.84
C ARG A 188 2.37 13.03 2.05
N GLU A 189 1.35 13.85 2.31
CA GLU A 189 1.51 15.28 2.55
C GLU A 189 2.44 15.55 3.74
N ARG A 190 2.31 14.75 4.80
CA ARG A 190 3.19 14.84 5.98
C ARG A 190 4.65 14.50 5.68
N PHE A 191 4.88 13.54 4.79
CA PHE A 191 6.23 13.23 4.32
C PHE A 191 6.81 14.37 3.49
N LEU A 192 6.04 14.96 2.59
CA LEU A 192 6.49 16.05 1.72
C LEU A 192 6.79 17.33 2.50
N ASP A 193 6.02 17.61 3.55
CA ASP A 193 6.26 18.74 4.46
C ASP A 193 7.46 18.52 5.41
N GLY A 194 8.15 17.40 5.30
CA GLY A 194 9.28 17.06 6.16
C GLY A 194 8.92 16.78 7.63
N GLN A 195 7.63 16.62 7.93
CA GLN A 195 7.13 16.33 9.28
C GLN A 195 7.36 14.86 9.68
N ILE A 196 7.58 14.00 8.69
CA ILE A 196 7.91 12.58 8.88
C ILE A 196 9.16 12.29 8.06
N CYS A 197 10.20 11.74 8.71
CA CYS A 197 11.39 11.30 7.99
C CYS A 197 11.08 10.05 7.15
N PHE A 198 11.66 9.96 5.94
CA PHE A 198 11.64 8.74 5.16
C PHE A 198 12.15 7.56 5.99
N ILE A 199 11.42 6.46 5.97
CA ILE A 199 11.85 5.21 6.57
C ILE A 199 13.10 4.76 5.82
N GLY A 200 14.24 4.82 6.49
CA GLY A 200 15.54 4.46 5.92
C GLY A 200 16.58 5.59 6.01
N LYS A 201 16.89 6.02 7.22
CA LYS A 201 18.23 6.58 7.48
C LYS A 201 19.17 5.45 7.79
#